data_e00f708a634f4add895e5c828d505613
#
_entry.id   e00f708a634f4add895e5c828d505613
#
_cell.length_a   1.000
_cell.length_b   1.000
_cell.length_c   1.000
_cell.angle_alpha   90.00
_cell.angle_beta   90.00
_cell.angle_gamma   90.00
#
_symmetry.space_group_name_H-M   'P 1'
#
loop_
_entity.id
_entity.type
_entity.pdbx_description
1 polymer ?
#
loop_
_entity_poly.entity_id
_entity_poly.type
_entity_poly.pdbx_seq_one_letter_code
_entity_poly.pdbx_strand_id
1 'polypeptide(L)'
;MAYRYPKEVRNKATDGNPQVIDAPTFRRIIRRFYALLQANEQLLNDLNVFPVPDGDTGTNSVLTLQAGLQALDKGRSDLSAVITGLAKELGMGARGNSGVILAEYLHGFAERAKPTMSAHQWHAALQSAATLAGEAVSVPREGTMLTIAQVAASHEPTENFAEYVVAIATDVRNAVKQTTEQLAELTAAGVVDSGALALSYFHEAVANELSGREMPELELAQRTCDVTAIEYRGPSHEVMCLFEGDADSLREELAVIGESVTVTGRTSPYNVHVHVDHPGEALSEAMRHGRAYRISITQLIGTFDVDTSTDLSGVAAVLAGEGTGLGRIVADTGAQFVAKPPMSSPATSDFVRAIREANAAHVIVLPSDVDCHASVALAAHQVRSDGITVHMIGTTNTLASLAALAVFDATAELSKSLKVMTEAAQSTRDGAVFVAVRSSMTAAGLCQAGDVIGVIERVPHEISNVASIDDMAVHVVEAMLDSGGDLVTVIVGQGGNDSIGDRLAADHPGIDFSILRGDQTSHPYLVGVE
;
A
#
# COMPACT_ATOMS: atom_id res chain seq x y z
N MET A 1 18.74 -9.94 -5.96
CA MET A 1 17.39 -10.32 -5.50
C MET A 1 16.72 -11.20 -6.54
N ALA A 2 16.07 -12.28 -6.17
CA ALA A 2 15.48 -13.21 -7.14
C ALA A 2 13.98 -12.91 -7.25
N TYR A 3 13.53 -12.67 -8.47
CA TYR A 3 12.13 -12.64 -8.87
C TYR A 3 11.42 -13.92 -8.39
N ARG A 4 10.30 -13.80 -7.71
CA ARG A 4 9.50 -14.95 -7.24
C ARG A 4 8.24 -15.11 -8.08
N TYR A 5 8.15 -16.20 -8.83
CA TYR A 5 6.90 -16.62 -9.44
C TYR A 5 6.04 -17.38 -8.40
N PRO A 6 4.84 -16.88 -8.04
CA PRO A 6 4.00 -17.53 -7.03
C PRO A 6 3.59 -18.94 -7.46
N LYS A 7 3.85 -19.96 -6.65
CA LYS A 7 3.48 -21.37 -6.93
C LYS A 7 1.96 -21.55 -7.12
N GLU A 8 1.16 -20.68 -6.54
CA GLU A 8 -0.32 -20.72 -6.58
C GLU A 8 -0.90 -20.27 -7.92
N VAL A 9 -0.10 -19.61 -8.78
CA VAL A 9 -0.52 -19.12 -10.11
C VAL A 9 -0.32 -20.20 -11.20
N ARG A 10 0.19 -21.38 -10.85
CA ARG A 10 0.37 -22.50 -11.77
C ARG A 10 -0.95 -23.17 -12.10
N ASN A 11 -1.70 -22.63 -13.06
CA ASN A 11 -2.88 -23.28 -13.61
C ASN A 11 -2.56 -23.98 -14.93
N LYS A 12 -3.29 -25.10 -15.17
CA LYS A 12 -3.21 -25.89 -16.40
C LYS A 12 -3.41 -24.98 -17.62
N ALA A 13 -2.49 -25.10 -18.59
CA ALA A 13 -2.66 -24.53 -19.92
C ALA A 13 -4.04 -24.90 -20.49
N THR A 14 -4.72 -23.91 -21.08
CA THR A 14 -5.86 -24.21 -21.96
C THR A 14 -5.33 -24.96 -23.16
N ASP A 15 -5.81 -26.17 -23.40
CA ASP A 15 -5.49 -26.95 -24.60
C ASP A 15 -5.99 -26.18 -25.84
N GLY A 16 -5.08 -25.57 -26.58
CA GLY A 16 -5.37 -24.88 -27.85
C GLY A 16 -4.66 -23.52 -27.94
N ASN A 17 -4.14 -23.19 -29.12
CA ASN A 17 -3.61 -21.86 -29.45
C ASN A 17 -4.82 -20.91 -29.64
N PRO A 18 -5.20 -20.07 -28.64
CA PRO A 18 -6.39 -19.23 -28.77
C PRO A 18 -6.14 -18.17 -29.84
N GLN A 19 -7.01 -18.15 -30.86
CA GLN A 19 -6.96 -17.15 -31.94
C GLN A 19 -7.50 -15.78 -31.49
N VAL A 20 -8.21 -15.75 -30.37
CA VAL A 20 -8.81 -14.54 -29.80
C VAL A 20 -8.76 -14.58 -28.27
N ILE A 21 -8.71 -13.42 -27.64
CA ILE A 21 -8.92 -13.23 -26.21
C ILE A 21 -10.40 -12.89 -26.01
N ASP A 22 -11.00 -13.54 -25.02
CA ASP A 22 -12.34 -13.29 -24.52
C ASP A 22 -12.34 -12.73 -23.10
N ALA A 23 -13.51 -12.37 -22.59
CA ALA A 23 -13.65 -11.82 -21.24
C ALA A 23 -13.15 -12.77 -20.11
N PRO A 24 -13.44 -14.07 -20.11
CA PRO A 24 -12.88 -15.01 -19.14
C PRO A 24 -11.35 -15.05 -19.14
N THR A 25 -10.74 -15.11 -20.33
CA THR A 25 -9.28 -15.12 -20.49
C THR A 25 -8.65 -13.84 -19.96
N PHE A 26 -9.22 -12.68 -20.32
CA PHE A 26 -8.73 -11.40 -19.83
C PHE A 26 -8.82 -11.26 -18.30
N ARG A 27 -9.91 -11.75 -17.68
CA ARG A 27 -10.02 -11.78 -16.21
C ARG A 27 -8.89 -12.58 -15.57
N ARG A 28 -8.51 -13.73 -16.16
CA ARG A 28 -7.40 -14.52 -15.66
C ARG A 28 -6.07 -13.79 -15.83
N ILE A 29 -5.86 -13.11 -16.96
CA ILE A 29 -4.69 -12.25 -17.19
C ILE A 29 -4.57 -11.19 -16.10
N ILE A 30 -5.62 -10.42 -15.82
CA ILE A 30 -5.58 -9.34 -14.82
C ILE A 30 -5.36 -9.89 -13.40
N ARG A 31 -5.99 -10.99 -13.03
CA ARG A 31 -5.74 -11.62 -11.72
C ARG A 31 -4.30 -12.13 -11.60
N ARG A 32 -3.74 -12.68 -12.67
CA ARG A 32 -2.34 -13.10 -12.72
C ARG A 32 -1.39 -11.90 -12.63
N PHE A 33 -1.66 -10.83 -13.34
CA PHE A 33 -0.91 -9.58 -13.24
C PHE A 33 -0.92 -9.04 -11.80
N TYR A 34 -2.09 -9.00 -11.16
CA TYR A 34 -2.21 -8.59 -9.77
C TYR A 34 -1.38 -9.47 -8.83
N ALA A 35 -1.44 -10.79 -9.00
CA ALA A 35 -0.65 -11.72 -8.20
C ALA A 35 0.87 -11.53 -8.39
N LEU A 36 1.32 -11.22 -9.62
CA LEU A 36 2.72 -10.90 -9.90
C LEU A 36 3.17 -9.61 -9.23
N LEU A 37 2.34 -8.56 -9.27
CA LEU A 37 2.61 -7.30 -8.57
C LEU A 37 2.70 -7.53 -7.06
N GLN A 38 1.73 -8.21 -6.44
CA GLN A 38 1.74 -8.52 -5.00
C GLN A 38 2.97 -9.32 -4.56
N ALA A 39 3.31 -10.36 -5.33
CA ALA A 39 4.46 -11.21 -5.00
C ALA A 39 5.81 -10.48 -5.07
N ASN A 40 5.86 -9.39 -5.82
CA ASN A 40 7.07 -8.61 -6.07
C ASN A 40 6.94 -7.15 -5.58
N GLU A 41 5.94 -6.84 -4.77
CA GLU A 41 5.67 -5.47 -4.28
C GLU A 41 6.91 -4.86 -3.61
N GLN A 42 7.53 -5.60 -2.70
CA GLN A 42 8.73 -5.12 -2.00
C GLN A 42 9.91 -4.95 -2.95
N LEU A 43 10.09 -5.85 -3.91
CA LEU A 43 11.14 -5.71 -4.93
C LEU A 43 10.94 -4.43 -5.76
N LEU A 44 9.70 -4.15 -6.17
CA LEU A 44 9.37 -2.93 -6.90
C LEU A 44 9.62 -1.67 -6.06
N ASN A 45 9.28 -1.70 -4.78
CA ASN A 45 9.56 -0.60 -3.85
C ASN A 45 11.08 -0.40 -3.69
N ASP A 46 11.84 -1.47 -3.52
CA ASP A 46 13.30 -1.42 -3.37
C ASP A 46 14.02 -0.88 -4.63
N LEU A 47 13.44 -1.04 -5.82
CA LEU A 47 13.97 -0.55 -7.09
C LEU A 47 13.55 0.89 -7.41
N ASN A 48 12.66 1.49 -6.62
CA ASN A 48 12.10 2.82 -6.88
C ASN A 48 13.13 3.91 -6.56
N VAL A 49 13.80 4.42 -7.59
CA VAL A 49 14.79 5.51 -7.47
C VAL A 49 14.47 6.70 -8.38
N PHE A 50 13.46 6.58 -9.24
CA PHE A 50 13.06 7.62 -10.19
C PHE A 50 11.53 7.65 -10.36
N PRO A 51 10.89 8.83 -10.49
CA PRO A 51 11.47 10.19 -10.37
C PRO A 51 11.78 10.57 -8.92
N VAL A 52 11.15 9.96 -7.95
CA VAL A 52 11.32 10.15 -6.51
C VAL A 52 11.69 8.82 -5.89
N PRO A 53 12.76 8.73 -5.09
CA PRO A 53 13.18 7.50 -4.43
C PRO A 53 12.40 7.25 -3.12
N ASP A 54 11.05 7.29 -3.18
CA ASP A 54 10.15 7.15 -2.04
C ASP A 54 9.78 5.69 -1.71
N GLY A 55 10.19 4.76 -2.58
CA GLY A 55 10.05 3.33 -2.32
C GLY A 55 8.61 2.83 -2.36
N ASP A 56 7.73 3.45 -3.13
CA ASP A 56 6.29 3.16 -3.13
C ASP A 56 5.71 2.65 -4.45
N THR A 57 6.50 2.55 -5.53
CA THR A 57 6.04 2.12 -6.87
C THR A 57 5.31 0.78 -6.84
N GLY A 58 5.81 -0.20 -6.07
CA GLY A 58 5.16 -1.50 -5.91
C GLY A 58 3.80 -1.38 -5.24
N THR A 59 3.75 -0.69 -4.12
CA THR A 59 2.53 -0.43 -3.34
C THR A 59 1.50 0.34 -4.17
N ASN A 60 1.91 1.40 -4.87
CA ASN A 60 1.04 2.18 -5.74
C ASN A 60 0.47 1.36 -6.89
N SER A 61 1.28 0.49 -7.53
CA SER A 61 0.84 -0.39 -8.60
C SER A 61 -0.16 -1.44 -8.10
N VAL A 62 0.10 -2.06 -6.94
CA VAL A 62 -0.79 -3.05 -6.31
C VAL A 62 -2.13 -2.40 -5.94
N LEU A 63 -2.13 -1.28 -5.22
CA LEU A 63 -3.35 -0.58 -4.78
C LEU A 63 -4.17 -0.07 -5.97
N THR A 64 -3.50 0.44 -7.01
CA THR A 64 -4.17 0.88 -8.24
C THR A 64 -4.87 -0.29 -8.91
N LEU A 65 -4.19 -1.43 -9.11
CA LEU A 65 -4.81 -2.58 -9.76
C LEU A 65 -5.91 -3.20 -8.89
N GLN A 66 -5.73 -3.22 -7.57
CA GLN A 66 -6.71 -3.71 -6.60
C GLN A 66 -8.04 -2.94 -6.70
N ALA A 67 -8.00 -1.62 -6.89
CA ALA A 67 -9.20 -0.79 -7.05
C ALA A 67 -10.08 -1.26 -8.22
N GLY A 68 -9.45 -1.78 -9.29
CA GLY A 68 -10.16 -2.27 -10.48
C GLY A 68 -10.67 -3.71 -10.37
N LEU A 69 -10.16 -4.55 -9.45
CA LEU A 69 -10.48 -5.99 -9.42
C LEU A 69 -11.97 -6.28 -9.27
N GLN A 70 -12.69 -5.49 -8.48
CA GLN A 70 -14.15 -5.66 -8.29
C GLN A 70 -14.94 -5.44 -9.60
N ALA A 71 -14.39 -4.65 -10.54
CA ALA A 71 -15.02 -4.43 -11.83
C ALA A 71 -15.02 -5.68 -12.72
N LEU A 72 -14.08 -6.59 -12.50
CA LEU A 72 -13.97 -7.84 -13.25
C LEU A 72 -15.18 -8.77 -13.02
N ASP A 73 -15.78 -8.72 -11.82
CA ASP A 73 -16.81 -9.65 -11.37
C ASP A 73 -18.25 -9.11 -11.55
N LYS A 74 -18.43 -7.89 -12.07
CA LYS A 74 -19.74 -7.24 -12.22
C LYS A 74 -20.62 -7.83 -13.36
N GLY A 75 -20.55 -9.13 -13.64
CA GLY A 75 -21.45 -9.86 -14.54
C GLY A 75 -21.41 -9.45 -16.02
N ARG A 76 -20.39 -8.71 -16.45
CA ARG A 76 -20.21 -8.29 -17.84
C ARG A 76 -19.76 -9.48 -18.69
N SER A 77 -20.46 -9.72 -19.81
CA SER A 77 -20.25 -10.92 -20.64
C SER A 77 -19.24 -10.71 -21.76
N ASP A 78 -19.09 -9.49 -22.29
CA ASP A 78 -18.14 -9.21 -23.36
C ASP A 78 -16.86 -8.55 -22.85
N LEU A 79 -15.78 -8.74 -23.60
CA LEU A 79 -14.44 -8.29 -23.22
C LEU A 79 -14.36 -6.76 -23.18
N SER A 80 -14.98 -6.05 -24.12
CA SER A 80 -14.89 -4.57 -24.14
C SER A 80 -15.52 -3.96 -22.90
N ALA A 81 -16.65 -4.49 -22.44
CA ALA A 81 -17.31 -4.03 -21.21
C ALA A 81 -16.48 -4.34 -19.95
N VAL A 82 -15.76 -5.46 -19.93
CA VAL A 82 -14.84 -5.81 -18.81
C VAL A 82 -13.67 -4.85 -18.78
N ILE A 83 -13.00 -4.62 -19.92
CA ILE A 83 -11.81 -3.73 -19.99
C ILE A 83 -12.20 -2.29 -19.65
N THR A 84 -13.30 -1.77 -20.23
CA THR A 84 -13.78 -0.41 -19.94
C THR A 84 -14.13 -0.24 -18.45
N GLY A 85 -14.76 -1.24 -17.87
CA GLY A 85 -15.08 -1.20 -16.45
C GLY A 85 -13.85 -1.24 -15.56
N LEU A 86 -12.85 -2.05 -15.89
CA LEU A 86 -11.58 -2.09 -15.19
C LEU A 86 -10.86 -0.74 -15.29
N ALA A 87 -10.67 -0.21 -16.50
CA ALA A 87 -9.99 1.06 -16.74
C ALA A 87 -10.63 2.22 -15.98
N LYS A 88 -11.96 2.28 -15.91
CA LYS A 88 -12.68 3.30 -15.15
C LYS A 88 -12.36 3.25 -13.67
N GLU A 89 -12.42 2.08 -13.04
CA GLU A 89 -12.13 1.94 -11.59
C GLU A 89 -10.64 2.19 -11.29
N LEU A 90 -9.74 1.77 -12.19
CA LEU A 90 -8.31 2.07 -12.09
C LEU A 90 -8.04 3.59 -12.12
N GLY A 91 -8.63 4.33 -13.06
CA GLY A 91 -8.48 5.78 -13.13
C GLY A 91 -8.96 6.50 -11.87
N MET A 92 -10.03 5.99 -11.21
CA MET A 92 -10.52 6.56 -9.95
C MET A 92 -9.71 6.16 -8.72
N GLY A 93 -9.00 5.04 -8.78
CA GLY A 93 -8.21 4.48 -7.68
C GLY A 93 -6.69 4.57 -7.87
N ALA A 94 -6.23 5.25 -8.92
CA ALA A 94 -4.82 5.40 -9.23
C ALA A 94 -4.05 6.05 -8.07
N ARG A 95 -2.85 5.52 -7.78
CA ARG A 95 -1.96 5.98 -6.72
C ARG A 95 -0.60 6.33 -7.28
N GLY A 96 -0.07 7.50 -6.90
CA GLY A 96 1.22 7.99 -7.36
C GLY A 96 1.36 8.07 -8.89
N ASN A 97 2.51 8.52 -9.38
CA ASN A 97 2.80 8.56 -10.82
C ASN A 97 2.66 7.19 -11.50
N SER A 98 3.20 6.15 -10.88
CA SER A 98 3.20 4.80 -11.45
C SER A 98 1.79 4.25 -11.64
N GLY A 99 0.91 4.47 -10.64
CA GLY A 99 -0.48 4.06 -10.73
C GLY A 99 -1.28 4.85 -11.77
N VAL A 100 -1.01 6.16 -11.91
CA VAL A 100 -1.64 7.02 -12.93
C VAL A 100 -1.24 6.55 -14.34
N ILE A 101 0.05 6.33 -14.61
CA ILE A 101 0.52 5.85 -15.92
C ILE A 101 -0.07 4.47 -16.24
N LEU A 102 -0.12 3.56 -15.26
CA LEU A 102 -0.71 2.24 -15.42
C LEU A 102 -2.22 2.32 -15.74
N ALA A 103 -2.94 3.21 -15.05
CA ALA A 103 -4.37 3.43 -15.30
C ALA A 103 -4.62 3.98 -16.71
N GLU A 104 -3.84 4.96 -17.16
CA GLU A 104 -3.97 5.53 -18.50
C GLU A 104 -3.52 4.53 -19.60
N TYR A 105 -2.53 3.70 -19.32
CA TYR A 105 -2.17 2.59 -20.21
C TYR A 105 -3.37 1.66 -20.44
N LEU A 106 -4.04 1.23 -19.37
CA LEU A 106 -5.23 0.37 -19.50
C LEU A 106 -6.46 1.13 -20.03
N HIS A 107 -6.52 2.44 -19.86
CA HIS A 107 -7.54 3.29 -20.48
C HIS A 107 -7.38 3.34 -22.00
N GLY A 108 -6.16 3.59 -22.48
CA GLY A 108 -5.86 3.56 -23.91
C GLY A 108 -6.14 2.19 -24.54
N PHE A 109 -5.83 1.12 -23.78
CA PHE A 109 -6.18 -0.23 -24.18
C PHE A 109 -7.70 -0.42 -24.30
N ALA A 110 -8.49 0.14 -23.38
CA ALA A 110 -9.96 0.07 -23.38
C ALA A 110 -10.60 0.77 -24.58
N GLU A 111 -9.99 1.82 -25.12
CA GLU A 111 -10.52 2.53 -26.30
C GLU A 111 -10.64 1.67 -27.54
N ARG A 112 -9.76 0.72 -27.70
CA ARG A 112 -9.71 -0.20 -28.85
C ARG A 112 -10.34 -1.56 -28.54
N ALA A 113 -10.81 -1.76 -27.30
CA ALA A 113 -11.38 -3.03 -26.88
C ALA A 113 -12.61 -3.43 -27.72
N LYS A 114 -12.70 -4.71 -28.05
CA LYS A 114 -13.80 -5.34 -28.77
C LYS A 114 -14.39 -6.46 -27.91
N PRO A 115 -15.59 -6.98 -28.23
CA PRO A 115 -16.19 -8.10 -27.49
C PRO A 115 -15.31 -9.34 -27.37
N THR A 116 -14.48 -9.57 -28.38
CA THR A 116 -13.31 -10.47 -28.39
C THR A 116 -12.20 -9.80 -29.18
N MET A 117 -10.94 -10.14 -28.97
CA MET A 117 -9.80 -9.49 -29.63
C MET A 117 -8.85 -10.50 -30.24
N SER A 118 -8.59 -10.34 -31.55
CA SER A 118 -7.51 -11.03 -32.27
C SER A 118 -6.16 -10.34 -32.02
N ALA A 119 -5.05 -10.95 -32.48
CA ALA A 119 -3.72 -10.37 -32.37
C ALA A 119 -3.62 -8.95 -32.97
N HIS A 120 -4.26 -8.68 -34.12
CA HIS A 120 -4.28 -7.35 -34.73
C HIS A 120 -5.08 -6.33 -33.90
N GLN A 121 -6.19 -6.73 -33.31
CA GLN A 121 -6.99 -5.86 -32.44
C GLN A 121 -6.27 -5.59 -31.12
N TRP A 122 -5.55 -6.59 -30.59
CA TRP A 122 -4.68 -6.46 -29.44
C TRP A 122 -3.52 -5.48 -29.69
N HIS A 123 -2.87 -5.60 -30.84
CA HIS A 123 -1.84 -4.67 -31.26
C HIS A 123 -2.34 -3.22 -31.33
N ALA A 124 -3.50 -2.99 -31.97
CA ALA A 124 -4.11 -1.65 -32.04
C ALA A 124 -4.45 -1.10 -30.63
N ALA A 125 -4.80 -1.97 -29.68
CA ALA A 125 -5.02 -1.59 -28.29
C ALA A 125 -3.71 -1.24 -27.57
N LEU A 126 -2.63 -1.98 -27.82
CA LEU A 126 -1.30 -1.66 -27.28
C LEU A 126 -0.78 -0.30 -27.80
N GLN A 127 -1.02 0.01 -29.08
CA GLN A 127 -0.65 1.32 -29.65
C GLN A 127 -1.40 2.47 -28.96
N SER A 128 -2.73 2.32 -28.77
CA SER A 128 -3.53 3.31 -28.03
C SER A 128 -3.11 3.41 -26.57
N ALA A 129 -2.78 2.29 -25.93
CA ALA A 129 -2.29 2.24 -24.56
C ALA A 129 -0.95 3.01 -24.39
N ALA A 130 0.00 2.79 -25.27
CA ALA A 130 1.29 3.49 -25.27
C ALA A 130 1.12 5.00 -25.49
N THR A 131 0.22 5.40 -26.38
CA THR A 131 -0.09 6.81 -26.66
C THR A 131 -0.64 7.50 -25.43
N LEU A 132 -1.69 6.96 -24.80
CA LEU A 132 -2.31 7.58 -23.64
C LEU A 132 -1.41 7.57 -22.39
N ALA A 133 -0.64 6.51 -22.18
CA ALA A 133 0.36 6.51 -21.12
C ALA A 133 1.40 7.63 -21.30
N GLY A 134 1.84 7.89 -22.55
CA GLY A 134 2.76 8.98 -22.87
C GLY A 134 2.13 10.38 -22.67
N GLU A 135 0.86 10.55 -23.04
CA GLU A 135 0.12 11.81 -22.84
C GLU A 135 -0.17 12.11 -21.36
N ALA A 136 -0.17 11.10 -20.49
CA ALA A 136 -0.38 11.26 -19.07
C ALA A 136 0.77 11.98 -18.36
N VAL A 137 1.95 12.02 -18.96
CA VAL A 137 3.17 12.56 -18.34
C VAL A 137 3.60 13.84 -19.05
N SER A 138 3.72 14.94 -18.33
CA SER A 138 4.10 16.25 -18.90
C SER A 138 5.49 16.25 -19.54
N VAL A 139 6.45 15.51 -18.99
CA VAL A 139 7.82 15.36 -19.51
C VAL A 139 8.16 13.87 -19.61
N PRO A 140 7.79 13.18 -20.71
CA PRO A 140 8.11 11.78 -20.91
C PRO A 140 9.63 11.52 -20.89
N ARG A 141 10.05 10.46 -20.20
CA ARG A 141 11.45 10.06 -20.12
C ARG A 141 11.63 8.64 -20.66
N GLU A 142 12.67 8.43 -21.44
CA GLU A 142 13.11 7.09 -21.84
C GLU A 142 13.68 6.33 -20.65
N GLY A 143 13.63 5.01 -20.70
CA GLY A 143 14.10 4.16 -19.59
C GLY A 143 13.09 4.00 -18.47
N THR A 144 11.80 4.27 -18.73
CA THR A 144 10.70 4.17 -17.75
C THR A 144 9.60 3.20 -18.23
N MET A 145 8.51 3.12 -17.47
CA MET A 145 7.28 2.42 -17.87
C MET A 145 6.82 2.80 -19.30
N LEU A 146 7.03 4.05 -19.71
CA LEU A 146 6.67 4.53 -21.06
C LEU A 146 7.47 3.81 -22.16
N THR A 147 8.75 3.55 -21.94
CA THR A 147 9.60 2.77 -22.87
C THR A 147 9.05 1.36 -23.05
N ILE A 148 8.61 0.72 -21.96
CA ILE A 148 8.02 -0.63 -22.02
C ILE A 148 6.71 -0.61 -22.82
N ALA A 149 5.87 0.40 -22.62
CA ALA A 149 4.64 0.57 -23.40
C ALA A 149 4.93 0.71 -24.90
N GLN A 150 5.94 1.50 -25.28
CA GLN A 150 6.35 1.69 -26.67
C GLN A 150 6.92 0.41 -27.28
N VAL A 151 7.78 -0.31 -26.55
CA VAL A 151 8.35 -1.60 -27.02
C VAL A 151 7.21 -2.59 -27.29
N ALA A 152 6.25 -2.72 -26.38
CA ALA A 152 5.10 -3.61 -26.57
C ALA A 152 4.24 -3.22 -27.79
N ALA A 153 4.06 -1.92 -28.03
CA ALA A 153 3.27 -1.38 -29.14
C ALA A 153 3.98 -1.46 -30.50
N SER A 154 5.31 -1.63 -30.54
CA SER A 154 6.09 -1.68 -31.77
C SER A 154 6.07 -3.04 -32.46
N HIS A 155 5.63 -4.09 -31.76
CA HIS A 155 5.58 -5.44 -32.32
C HIS A 155 4.44 -5.62 -33.32
N GLU A 156 4.80 -6.02 -34.55
CA GLU A 156 3.79 -6.35 -35.55
C GLU A 156 3.08 -7.67 -35.22
N PRO A 157 1.74 -7.73 -35.36
CA PRO A 157 0.98 -8.93 -35.04
C PRO A 157 1.25 -10.07 -36.02
N THR A 158 1.31 -11.28 -35.51
CA THR A 158 1.43 -12.51 -36.31
C THR A 158 0.15 -13.35 -36.26
N GLU A 159 0.03 -14.34 -37.16
CA GLU A 159 -1.12 -15.25 -37.17
C GLU A 159 -1.19 -16.10 -35.88
N ASN A 160 -0.05 -16.42 -35.28
CA ASN A 160 0.01 -17.15 -34.03
C ASN A 160 0.00 -16.16 -32.84
N PHE A 161 -1.17 -15.96 -32.23
CA PHE A 161 -1.35 -15.00 -31.16
C PHE A 161 -0.48 -15.34 -29.93
N ALA A 162 -0.31 -16.63 -29.58
CA ALA A 162 0.50 -17.04 -28.45
C ALA A 162 2.00 -16.73 -28.68
N GLU A 163 2.51 -16.96 -29.90
CA GLU A 163 3.90 -16.59 -30.25
C GLU A 163 4.10 -15.08 -30.27
N TYR A 164 3.12 -14.33 -30.77
CA TYR A 164 3.14 -12.87 -30.78
C TYR A 164 3.30 -12.29 -29.38
N VAL A 165 2.47 -12.71 -28.42
CA VAL A 165 2.56 -12.18 -27.04
C VAL A 165 3.79 -12.65 -26.27
N VAL A 166 4.33 -13.83 -26.59
CA VAL A 166 5.61 -14.32 -26.03
C VAL A 166 6.78 -13.48 -26.56
N ALA A 167 6.77 -13.11 -27.85
CA ALA A 167 7.78 -12.21 -28.42
C ALA A 167 7.74 -10.84 -27.73
N ILE A 168 6.55 -10.24 -27.59
CA ILE A 168 6.37 -8.99 -26.84
C ILE A 168 6.94 -9.10 -25.42
N ALA A 169 6.53 -10.11 -24.66
CA ALA A 169 6.98 -10.28 -23.28
C ALA A 169 8.51 -10.46 -23.19
N THR A 170 9.12 -11.13 -24.17
CA THR A 170 10.57 -11.32 -24.24
C THR A 170 11.30 -9.98 -24.44
N ASP A 171 10.85 -9.19 -25.41
CA ASP A 171 11.51 -7.91 -25.74
C ASP A 171 11.23 -6.83 -24.69
N VAL A 172 10.04 -6.83 -24.11
CA VAL A 172 9.70 -6.01 -22.93
C VAL A 172 10.65 -6.32 -21.77
N ARG A 173 10.92 -7.58 -21.47
CA ARG A 173 11.88 -7.98 -20.41
C ARG A 173 13.32 -7.56 -20.73
N ASN A 174 13.72 -7.61 -21.98
CA ASN A 174 15.03 -7.11 -22.42
C ASN A 174 15.10 -5.59 -22.27
N ALA A 175 14.04 -4.88 -22.63
CA ALA A 175 13.94 -3.43 -22.45
C ALA A 175 14.01 -3.02 -20.97
N VAL A 176 13.38 -3.78 -20.05
CA VAL A 176 13.53 -3.55 -18.60
C VAL A 176 14.99 -3.55 -18.19
N LYS A 177 15.79 -4.51 -18.64
CA LYS A 177 17.23 -4.55 -18.33
C LYS A 177 17.99 -3.34 -18.86
N GLN A 178 17.59 -2.82 -20.02
CA GLN A 178 18.23 -1.67 -20.65
C GLN A 178 17.92 -0.34 -19.96
N THR A 179 16.84 -0.25 -19.15
CA THR A 179 16.48 0.97 -18.42
C THR A 179 17.61 1.46 -17.52
N THR A 180 18.43 0.56 -16.97
CA THR A 180 19.60 0.90 -16.14
C THR A 180 20.60 1.81 -16.87
N GLU A 181 20.67 1.73 -18.22
CA GLU A 181 21.61 2.52 -19.03
C GLU A 181 20.95 3.78 -19.62
N GLN A 182 19.63 3.92 -19.53
CA GLN A 182 18.86 4.99 -20.19
C GLN A 182 18.60 6.21 -19.29
N LEU A 183 18.63 6.04 -17.98
CA LEU A 183 18.46 7.12 -17.00
C LEU A 183 19.69 7.21 -16.09
N ALA A 184 20.17 8.42 -15.85
CA ALA A 184 21.35 8.66 -15.02
C ALA A 184 21.16 8.17 -13.58
N GLU A 185 19.96 8.36 -13.05
CA GLU A 185 19.54 7.93 -11.70
C GLU A 185 19.58 6.40 -11.56
N LEU A 186 19.08 5.68 -12.58
CA LEU A 186 19.11 4.22 -12.62
C LEU A 186 20.53 3.68 -12.79
N THR A 187 21.32 4.35 -13.65
CA THR A 187 22.74 4.02 -13.85
C THR A 187 23.53 4.19 -12.54
N ALA A 188 23.33 5.30 -11.84
CA ALA A 188 23.99 5.60 -10.58
C ALA A 188 23.62 4.58 -9.48
N ALA A 189 22.36 4.15 -9.43
CA ALA A 189 21.89 3.14 -8.48
C ALA A 189 22.23 1.70 -8.91
N GLY A 190 22.55 1.46 -10.18
CA GLY A 190 22.78 0.14 -10.74
C GLY A 190 21.53 -0.74 -10.76
N VAL A 191 20.34 -0.13 -10.92
CA VAL A 191 19.04 -0.82 -10.89
C VAL A 191 18.23 -0.57 -12.17
N VAL A 192 17.24 -1.42 -12.41
CA VAL A 192 16.23 -1.21 -13.46
C VAL A 192 15.12 -0.28 -12.96
N ASP A 193 14.38 0.33 -13.90
CA ASP A 193 13.20 1.12 -13.55
C ASP A 193 12.10 0.24 -12.95
N SER A 194 11.63 0.64 -11.79
CA SER A 194 10.60 -0.07 -11.04
C SER A 194 9.25 -0.10 -11.77
N GLY A 195 8.84 1.03 -12.35
CA GLY A 195 7.62 1.15 -13.14
C GLY A 195 7.67 0.31 -14.41
N ALA A 196 8.81 0.29 -15.10
CA ALA A 196 9.05 -0.56 -16.26
C ALA A 196 8.90 -2.04 -15.91
N LEU A 197 9.49 -2.46 -14.79
CA LEU A 197 9.37 -3.82 -14.29
C LEU A 197 7.92 -4.15 -13.95
N ALA A 198 7.20 -3.23 -13.29
CA ALA A 198 5.78 -3.41 -12.94
C ALA A 198 4.90 -3.62 -14.19
N LEU A 199 5.07 -2.81 -15.25
CA LEU A 199 4.31 -2.98 -16.49
C LEU A 199 4.71 -4.25 -17.24
N SER A 200 5.97 -4.68 -17.15
CA SER A 200 6.42 -5.93 -17.77
C SER A 200 5.63 -7.14 -17.27
N TYR A 201 5.19 -7.15 -16.02
CA TYR A 201 4.36 -8.22 -15.43
C TYR A 201 2.99 -8.36 -16.11
N PHE A 202 2.43 -7.26 -16.66
CA PHE A 202 1.22 -7.36 -17.48
C PHE A 202 1.48 -8.20 -18.72
N HIS A 203 2.54 -7.91 -19.47
CA HIS A 203 2.89 -8.64 -20.71
C HIS A 203 3.27 -10.09 -20.41
N GLU A 204 3.93 -10.32 -19.28
CA GLU A 204 4.24 -11.66 -18.79
C GLU A 204 2.97 -12.47 -18.45
N ALA A 205 2.01 -11.84 -17.78
CA ALA A 205 0.72 -12.47 -17.47
C ALA A 205 -0.05 -12.84 -18.75
N VAL A 206 -0.02 -11.97 -19.78
CA VAL A 206 -0.63 -12.24 -21.10
C VAL A 206 0.06 -13.41 -21.80
N ALA A 207 1.39 -13.40 -21.86
CA ALA A 207 2.18 -14.46 -22.50
C ALA A 207 1.95 -15.81 -21.82
N ASN A 208 1.96 -15.86 -20.50
CA ASN A 208 1.72 -17.07 -19.72
C ASN A 208 0.32 -17.64 -19.95
N GLU A 209 -0.69 -16.77 -19.97
CA GLU A 209 -2.08 -17.20 -20.13
C GLU A 209 -2.35 -17.78 -21.52
N LEU A 210 -1.78 -17.18 -22.57
CA LEU A 210 -2.04 -17.59 -23.95
C LEU A 210 -1.13 -18.72 -24.43
N SER A 211 0.12 -18.78 -23.97
CA SER A 211 1.06 -19.81 -24.41
C SER A 211 1.14 -21.02 -23.48
N GLY A 212 0.65 -20.89 -22.25
CA GLY A 212 0.85 -21.89 -21.20
C GLY A 212 2.31 -22.05 -20.74
N ARG A 213 3.21 -21.16 -21.17
CA ARG A 213 4.63 -21.20 -20.82
C ARG A 213 4.91 -20.19 -19.70
N GLU A 214 5.60 -20.64 -18.67
CA GLU A 214 6.15 -19.71 -17.67
C GLU A 214 7.36 -18.99 -18.29
N MET A 215 7.41 -17.67 -18.12
CA MET A 215 8.59 -16.91 -18.50
C MET A 215 9.74 -17.25 -17.54
N PRO A 216 11.00 -17.39 -18.03
CA PRO A 216 12.13 -17.67 -17.15
C PRO A 216 12.30 -16.54 -16.12
N GLU A 217 12.93 -16.83 -14.99
CA GLU A 217 13.24 -15.79 -14.00
C GLU A 217 14.04 -14.63 -14.63
N LEU A 218 13.66 -13.40 -14.29
CA LEU A 218 14.40 -12.21 -14.71
C LEU A 218 15.58 -12.03 -13.74
N GLU A 219 16.79 -12.31 -14.22
CA GLU A 219 17.99 -12.00 -13.47
C GLU A 219 18.20 -10.48 -13.48
N LEU A 220 18.00 -9.85 -12.34
CA LEU A 220 18.28 -8.44 -12.12
C LEU A 220 19.69 -8.31 -11.52
N ALA A 221 20.45 -7.32 -11.99
CA ALA A 221 21.73 -6.99 -11.38
C ALA A 221 21.56 -6.72 -9.88
N GLN A 222 22.51 -7.15 -9.07
CA GLN A 222 22.51 -6.82 -7.66
C GLN A 222 22.82 -5.32 -7.51
N ARG A 223 22.02 -4.67 -6.65
CA ARG A 223 22.20 -3.27 -6.32
C ARG A 223 23.65 -2.99 -5.90
N THR A 224 24.30 -2.07 -6.58
CA THR A 224 25.72 -1.75 -6.37
C THR A 224 25.94 -0.57 -5.43
N CYS A 225 24.87 0.20 -5.11
CA CYS A 225 24.95 1.36 -4.23
C CYS A 225 23.76 1.40 -3.26
N ASP A 226 23.97 1.97 -2.07
CA ASP A 226 22.90 2.39 -1.18
C ASP A 226 22.14 3.55 -1.83
N VAL A 227 20.80 3.43 -1.97
CA VAL A 227 19.93 4.49 -2.54
C VAL A 227 19.92 5.76 -1.69
N THR A 228 20.38 5.65 -0.44
CA THR A 228 20.58 6.80 0.46
C THR A 228 21.56 7.85 -0.07
N ALA A 229 22.28 7.56 -1.18
CA ALA A 229 23.18 8.51 -1.82
C ALA A 229 22.52 9.32 -2.96
N ILE A 230 21.28 9.03 -3.34
CA ILE A 230 20.57 9.80 -4.37
C ILE A 230 19.87 10.96 -3.68
N GLU A 231 20.49 12.13 -3.75
CA GLU A 231 19.93 13.39 -3.24
C GLU A 231 18.75 13.79 -4.11
N TYR A 232 17.51 13.63 -3.61
CA TYR A 232 16.31 14.14 -4.26
C TYR A 232 16.25 15.66 -4.07
N ARG A 233 16.22 16.42 -5.17
CA ARG A 233 16.17 17.89 -5.18
C ARG A 233 14.86 18.44 -5.75
N GLY A 234 13.85 17.60 -5.89
CA GLY A 234 12.52 17.99 -6.37
C GLY A 234 11.63 18.56 -5.27
N PRO A 235 10.38 18.89 -5.61
CA PRO A 235 9.39 19.44 -4.68
C PRO A 235 9.13 18.53 -3.49
N SER A 236 8.84 19.13 -2.34
CA SER A 236 8.76 18.44 -1.05
C SER A 236 7.46 17.68 -0.80
N HIS A 237 6.41 17.92 -1.58
CA HIS A 237 5.10 17.31 -1.38
C HIS A 237 4.48 16.81 -2.69
N GLU A 238 3.74 15.71 -2.58
CA GLU A 238 2.79 15.23 -3.58
C GLU A 238 1.38 15.68 -3.18
N VAL A 239 0.63 16.20 -4.13
CA VAL A 239 -0.80 16.48 -3.97
C VAL A 239 -1.57 15.63 -4.97
N MET A 240 -2.49 14.82 -4.48
CA MET A 240 -3.45 14.08 -5.30
C MET A 240 -4.87 14.47 -4.96
N CYS A 241 -5.74 14.57 -5.96
CA CYS A 241 -7.18 14.76 -5.74
C CYS A 241 -8.02 14.28 -6.93
N LEU A 242 -9.32 14.08 -6.69
CA LEU A 242 -10.30 14.03 -7.76
C LEU A 242 -10.82 15.44 -8.03
N PHE A 243 -10.93 15.80 -9.30
CA PHE A 243 -11.25 17.16 -9.74
C PHE A 243 -12.44 17.18 -10.72
N GLU A 244 -13.36 18.11 -10.48
CA GLU A 244 -14.47 18.41 -11.36
C GLU A 244 -14.37 19.89 -11.81
N GLY A 245 -14.07 20.13 -13.08
CA GLY A 245 -13.89 21.49 -13.58
C GLY A 245 -13.11 21.55 -14.90
N ASP A 246 -12.47 22.68 -15.15
CA ASP A 246 -11.62 22.91 -16.32
C ASP A 246 -10.24 22.27 -16.13
N ALA A 247 -10.09 21.04 -16.63
CA ALA A 247 -8.87 20.24 -16.45
C ALA A 247 -7.67 20.79 -17.24
N ASP A 248 -7.92 21.41 -18.39
CA ASP A 248 -6.83 21.91 -19.23
C ASP A 248 -6.21 23.17 -18.61
N SER A 249 -7.04 24.12 -18.18
CA SER A 249 -6.57 25.31 -17.45
C SER A 249 -5.87 24.91 -16.14
N LEU A 250 -6.41 23.94 -15.39
CA LEU A 250 -5.76 23.46 -14.16
C LEU A 250 -4.39 22.84 -14.43
N ARG A 251 -4.25 22.05 -15.51
CA ARG A 251 -2.95 21.43 -15.88
C ARG A 251 -1.90 22.48 -16.19
N GLU A 252 -2.28 23.54 -16.94
CA GLU A 252 -1.37 24.63 -17.29
C GLU A 252 -0.90 25.40 -16.05
N GLU A 253 -1.80 25.73 -15.12
CA GLU A 253 -1.44 26.46 -13.90
C GLU A 253 -0.60 25.60 -12.95
N LEU A 254 -0.95 24.31 -12.78
CA LEU A 254 -0.14 23.42 -11.94
C LEU A 254 1.27 23.21 -12.50
N ALA A 255 1.45 23.22 -13.82
CA ALA A 255 2.76 23.12 -14.45
C ALA A 255 3.69 24.32 -14.18
N VAL A 256 3.12 25.45 -13.74
CA VAL A 256 3.89 26.67 -13.36
C VAL A 256 4.43 26.55 -11.94
N ILE A 257 3.68 25.90 -11.04
CA ILE A 257 3.97 25.86 -9.59
C ILE A 257 4.52 24.53 -9.11
N GLY A 258 4.53 23.49 -9.98
CA GLY A 258 4.93 22.15 -9.58
C GLY A 258 5.57 21.34 -10.70
N GLU A 259 6.02 20.16 -10.32
CA GLU A 259 6.62 19.15 -11.20
C GLU A 259 5.76 17.88 -11.23
N SER A 260 6.06 16.97 -12.15
CA SER A 260 5.35 15.68 -12.28
C SER A 260 3.82 15.83 -12.39
N VAL A 261 3.36 16.92 -13.02
CA VAL A 261 1.94 17.24 -13.15
C VAL A 261 1.26 16.23 -14.05
N THR A 262 0.22 15.58 -13.54
CA THR A 262 -0.71 14.78 -14.33
C THR A 262 -2.15 15.16 -13.99
N VAL A 263 -2.95 15.41 -15.03
CA VAL A 263 -4.41 15.58 -14.92
C VAL A 263 -5.01 14.60 -15.90
N THR A 264 -5.53 13.49 -15.41
CA THR A 264 -5.94 12.34 -16.21
C THR A 264 -7.43 12.02 -16.07
N GLY A 265 -7.96 11.33 -17.06
CA GLY A 265 -9.38 11.07 -17.19
C GLY A 265 -9.97 11.80 -18.42
N ARG A 266 -10.91 11.16 -19.13
CA ARG A 266 -11.55 11.74 -20.33
C ARG A 266 -12.81 12.53 -20.03
N THR A 267 -13.38 12.30 -18.88
CA THR A 267 -14.57 12.99 -18.39
C THR A 267 -14.43 13.19 -16.91
N SER A 268 -14.98 14.29 -16.43
CA SER A 268 -15.08 14.57 -14.99
C SER A 268 -15.69 13.36 -14.23
N PRO A 269 -15.17 12.99 -13.06
CA PRO A 269 -14.02 13.62 -12.38
C PRO A 269 -12.67 13.20 -12.98
N TYR A 270 -11.72 14.13 -13.00
CA TYR A 270 -10.34 13.90 -13.38
C TYR A 270 -9.51 13.49 -12.16
N ASN A 271 -8.47 12.67 -12.35
CA ASN A 271 -7.47 12.42 -11.33
C ASN A 271 -6.33 13.43 -11.51
N VAL A 272 -6.00 14.18 -10.47
CA VAL A 272 -4.94 15.18 -10.43
C VAL A 272 -3.82 14.68 -9.54
N HIS A 273 -2.58 14.77 -10.03
CA HIS A 273 -1.37 14.48 -9.28
C HIS A 273 -0.34 15.56 -9.62
N VAL A 274 0.32 16.13 -8.61
CA VAL A 274 1.37 17.13 -8.77
C VAL A 274 2.34 17.11 -7.61
N HIS A 275 3.63 17.30 -7.89
CA HIS A 275 4.66 17.54 -6.88
C HIS A 275 4.88 19.03 -6.71
N VAL A 276 4.77 19.55 -5.48
CA VAL A 276 4.88 20.97 -5.14
C VAL A 276 5.58 21.18 -3.81
N ASP A 277 6.21 22.32 -3.61
CA ASP A 277 6.72 22.72 -2.29
C ASP A 277 5.62 23.26 -1.38
N HIS A 278 4.58 23.87 -1.97
CA HIS A 278 3.48 24.50 -1.26
C HIS A 278 2.12 23.87 -1.63
N PRO A 279 1.70 22.79 -0.96
CA PRO A 279 0.44 22.08 -1.28
C PRO A 279 -0.80 22.97 -1.30
N GLY A 280 -0.81 24.03 -0.44
CA GLY A 280 -1.90 24.99 -0.38
C GLY A 280 -2.09 25.79 -1.67
N GLU A 281 -1.02 26.06 -2.44
CA GLU A 281 -1.10 26.73 -3.73
C GLU A 281 -1.76 25.83 -4.77
N ALA A 282 -1.33 24.57 -4.87
CA ALA A 282 -1.93 23.61 -5.79
C ALA A 282 -3.44 23.42 -5.53
N LEU A 283 -3.84 23.34 -4.27
CA LEU A 283 -5.25 23.25 -3.90
C LEU A 283 -6.02 24.53 -4.20
N SER A 284 -5.41 25.69 -4.02
CA SER A 284 -6.02 26.98 -4.36
C SER A 284 -6.27 27.10 -5.85
N GLU A 285 -5.33 26.64 -6.69
CA GLU A 285 -5.52 26.58 -8.14
C GLU A 285 -6.65 25.60 -8.50
N ALA A 286 -6.65 24.39 -7.92
CA ALA A 286 -7.73 23.44 -8.16
C ALA A 286 -9.12 24.01 -7.79
N MET A 287 -9.23 24.73 -6.67
CA MET A 287 -10.48 25.36 -6.25
C MET A 287 -10.89 26.56 -7.13
N ARG A 288 -9.94 27.23 -7.79
CA ARG A 288 -10.20 28.32 -8.71
C ARG A 288 -10.81 27.84 -10.04
N HIS A 289 -10.38 26.67 -10.51
CA HIS A 289 -10.81 26.09 -11.78
C HIS A 289 -11.97 25.09 -11.64
N GLY A 290 -12.33 24.69 -10.41
CA GLY A 290 -13.41 23.75 -10.18
C GLY A 290 -13.52 23.26 -8.74
N ARG A 291 -13.87 21.99 -8.58
CA ARG A 291 -14.06 21.34 -7.28
C ARG A 291 -13.06 20.22 -7.10
N ALA A 292 -12.18 20.33 -6.11
CA ALA A 292 -11.29 19.27 -5.67
C ALA A 292 -11.90 18.51 -4.48
N TYR A 293 -11.79 17.17 -4.47
CA TYR A 293 -12.21 16.31 -3.38
C TYR A 293 -11.38 15.01 -3.36
N ARG A 294 -11.48 14.21 -2.27
CA ARG A 294 -10.57 13.10 -2.01
C ARG A 294 -9.10 13.52 -2.09
N ILE A 295 -8.82 14.64 -1.44
CA ILE A 295 -7.50 15.23 -1.43
C ILE A 295 -6.59 14.39 -0.54
N SER A 296 -5.41 14.06 -1.05
CA SER A 296 -4.29 13.48 -0.32
C SER A 296 -3.07 14.37 -0.51
N ILE A 297 -2.36 14.64 0.56
CA ILE A 297 -1.08 15.34 0.55
C ILE A 297 -0.08 14.42 1.21
N THR A 298 0.94 14.03 0.45
CA THR A 298 2.03 13.17 0.92
C THR A 298 3.32 13.97 0.88
N GLN A 299 4.09 13.94 1.95
CA GLN A 299 5.41 14.53 1.94
C GLN A 299 6.36 13.60 1.18
N LEU A 300 6.96 14.11 0.11
CA LEU A 300 8.01 13.43 -0.63
C LEU A 300 9.32 13.54 0.16
N ILE A 301 10.19 12.54 0.03
CA ILE A 301 11.50 12.57 0.66
C ILE A 301 12.33 13.66 -0.03
N GLY A 302 12.21 14.89 0.45
CA GLY A 302 13.24 15.89 0.27
C GLY A 302 14.28 15.67 1.35
N THR A 303 15.56 15.73 1.02
CA THR A 303 16.53 16.07 2.03
C THR A 303 16.09 17.42 2.58
N PHE A 304 15.48 17.43 3.75
CA PHE A 304 15.61 18.63 4.54
C PHE A 304 17.13 18.85 4.69
N ASP A 305 17.64 20.02 4.30
CA ASP A 305 18.73 20.61 5.03
C ASP A 305 18.21 20.82 6.47
N VAL A 306 17.99 19.74 7.18
CA VAL A 306 18.13 19.76 8.62
C VAL A 306 19.59 20.07 8.77
N ASP A 307 19.83 21.31 9.21
CA ASP A 307 21.13 21.73 9.67
C ASP A 307 21.72 20.56 10.47
N THR A 308 22.54 19.72 9.82
CA THR A 308 23.10 18.48 10.37
C THR A 308 24.13 18.79 11.44
N SER A 309 24.14 20.02 11.92
CA SER A 309 24.85 20.50 13.12
C SER A 309 24.07 20.27 14.42
N THR A 310 22.84 19.71 14.40
CA THR A 310 22.19 19.26 15.63
C THR A 310 22.70 17.86 15.97
N ASP A 311 23.56 17.78 16.97
CA ASP A 311 23.86 16.54 17.66
C ASP A 311 22.52 15.89 18.08
N LEU A 312 22.05 14.88 17.31
CA LEU A 312 20.87 14.11 17.71
C LEU A 312 21.12 13.58 19.12
N SER A 313 20.21 13.86 20.01
CA SER A 313 20.33 13.41 21.40
C SER A 313 18.98 12.93 21.91
N GLY A 314 19.00 12.11 22.93
CA GLY A 314 17.77 11.64 23.60
C GLY A 314 17.17 10.38 22.97
N VAL A 315 16.02 10.01 23.53
CA VAL A 315 15.23 8.82 23.17
C VAL A 315 13.81 9.25 22.84
N ALA A 316 13.27 8.75 21.74
CA ALA A 316 11.87 8.94 21.36
C ALA A 316 11.18 7.60 21.09
N ALA A 317 9.85 7.61 21.03
CA ALA A 317 9.05 6.44 20.72
C ALA A 317 8.22 6.65 19.46
N VAL A 318 7.99 5.57 18.71
CA VAL A 318 7.12 5.47 17.54
C VAL A 318 6.20 4.29 17.74
N LEU A 319 4.88 4.47 17.56
CA LEU A 319 3.89 3.40 17.66
C LEU A 319 3.08 3.33 16.35
N ALA A 320 2.96 2.11 15.79
CA ALA A 320 2.08 1.86 14.65
C ALA A 320 0.71 1.37 15.13
N GLY A 321 -0.39 1.85 14.51
CA GLY A 321 -1.72 1.41 14.90
C GLY A 321 -2.82 1.94 14.00
N GLU A 322 -4.04 1.41 14.17
CA GLU A 322 -5.21 1.79 13.39
C GLU A 322 -6.11 2.75 14.18
N GLY A 323 -6.60 3.78 13.51
CA GLY A 323 -7.61 4.69 14.01
C GLY A 323 -7.07 6.06 14.44
N THR A 324 -7.85 7.09 14.15
CA THR A 324 -7.49 8.49 14.43
C THR A 324 -7.51 8.81 15.93
N GLY A 325 -8.36 8.13 16.70
CA GLY A 325 -8.39 8.24 18.14
C GLY A 325 -7.11 7.70 18.78
N LEU A 326 -6.65 6.53 18.34
CA LEU A 326 -5.39 5.96 18.80
C LEU A 326 -4.20 6.91 18.47
N GLY A 327 -4.19 7.50 17.26
CA GLY A 327 -3.17 8.47 16.89
C GLY A 327 -3.11 9.68 17.82
N ARG A 328 -4.26 10.17 18.31
CA ARG A 328 -4.29 11.26 19.31
C ARG A 328 -3.74 10.81 20.66
N ILE A 329 -4.15 9.62 21.13
CA ILE A 329 -3.64 9.05 22.40
C ILE A 329 -2.11 8.94 22.35
N VAL A 330 -1.54 8.45 21.24
CA VAL A 330 -0.09 8.33 21.06
C VAL A 330 0.57 9.72 21.02
N ALA A 331 0.01 10.67 20.28
CA ALA A 331 0.53 12.03 20.19
C ALA A 331 0.55 12.75 21.55
N ASP A 332 -0.44 12.52 22.40
CA ASP A 332 -0.53 13.09 23.76
C ASP A 332 0.63 12.59 24.67
N THR A 333 1.25 11.46 24.35
CA THR A 333 2.46 10.98 25.05
C THR A 333 3.76 11.59 24.51
N GLY A 334 3.70 12.36 23.43
CA GLY A 334 4.87 12.89 22.72
C GLY A 334 5.53 11.88 21.76
N ALA A 335 4.95 10.70 21.58
CA ALA A 335 5.42 9.70 20.62
C ALA A 335 4.89 9.99 19.20
N GLN A 336 5.62 9.53 18.18
CA GLN A 336 5.16 9.58 16.80
C GLN A 336 4.22 8.43 16.50
N PHE A 337 3.24 8.67 15.64
CA PHE A 337 2.24 7.68 15.26
C PHE A 337 2.36 7.31 13.78
N VAL A 338 2.46 6.01 13.51
CA VAL A 338 2.38 5.46 12.16
C VAL A 338 0.98 4.88 11.95
N ALA A 339 0.19 5.54 11.12
CA ALA A 339 -1.17 5.10 10.83
C ALA A 339 -1.16 3.79 10.03
N LYS A 340 -1.78 2.76 10.59
CA LYS A 340 -1.98 1.46 9.93
C LYS A 340 -3.31 1.49 9.16
N PRO A 341 -3.31 1.28 7.84
CA PRO A 341 -4.57 1.13 7.12
C PRO A 341 -5.33 -0.13 7.55
N PRO A 342 -6.66 -0.14 7.50
CA PRO A 342 -7.45 -1.33 7.84
C PRO A 342 -7.02 -2.54 7.01
N MET A 343 -6.79 -3.68 7.67
CA MET A 343 -6.40 -4.96 7.04
C MET A 343 -5.11 -4.89 6.17
N SER A 344 -4.24 -3.93 6.42
CA SER A 344 -2.98 -3.73 5.70
C SER A 344 -1.88 -3.29 6.66
N SER A 345 -0.62 -3.43 6.25
CA SER A 345 0.53 -2.94 7.01
C SER A 345 1.01 -1.59 6.47
N PRO A 346 1.54 -0.70 7.31
CA PRO A 346 2.20 0.52 6.87
C PRO A 346 3.41 0.19 5.98
N ALA A 347 3.71 1.09 5.04
CA ALA A 347 4.91 0.96 4.23
C ALA A 347 6.18 1.23 5.06
N THR A 348 7.33 0.74 4.59
CA THR A 348 8.63 1.06 5.20
C THR A 348 8.88 2.57 5.28
N SER A 349 8.47 3.31 4.24
CA SER A 349 8.56 4.78 4.19
C SER A 349 7.79 5.49 5.29
N ASP A 350 6.65 4.95 5.74
CA ASP A 350 5.88 5.54 6.83
C ASP A 350 6.65 5.44 8.16
N PHE A 351 7.33 4.31 8.39
CA PHE A 351 8.21 4.15 9.55
C PHE A 351 9.45 5.03 9.45
N VAL A 352 10.08 5.12 8.28
CA VAL A 352 11.25 6.01 8.05
C VAL A 352 10.88 7.45 8.37
N ARG A 353 9.75 7.93 7.86
CA ARG A 353 9.24 9.27 8.13
C ARG A 353 9.03 9.51 9.63
N ALA A 354 8.26 8.64 10.30
CA ALA A 354 7.96 8.80 11.73
C ALA A 354 9.23 8.73 12.60
N ILE A 355 10.20 7.89 12.24
CA ILE A 355 11.49 7.78 12.94
C ILE A 355 12.30 9.06 12.79
N ARG A 356 12.32 9.67 11.59
CA ARG A 356 13.00 10.96 11.36
C ARG A 356 12.31 12.11 12.09
N GLU A 357 10.97 12.17 12.04
CA GLU A 357 10.15 13.16 12.72
C GLU A 357 10.29 13.09 14.26
N ALA A 358 10.63 11.93 14.80
CA ALA A 358 10.92 11.75 16.22
C ALA A 358 12.18 12.52 16.68
N ASN A 359 13.06 12.90 15.76
CA ASN A 359 14.22 13.77 15.96
C ASN A 359 15.06 13.41 17.19
N ALA A 360 15.41 12.14 17.36
CA ALA A 360 16.17 11.60 18.49
C ALA A 360 17.28 10.66 18.01
N ALA A 361 18.38 10.58 18.77
CA ALA A 361 19.49 9.67 18.49
C ALA A 361 19.09 8.19 18.61
N HIS A 362 18.16 7.90 19.51
CA HIS A 362 17.60 6.56 19.71
C HIS A 362 16.08 6.59 19.57
N VAL A 363 15.52 5.76 18.71
CA VAL A 363 14.08 5.66 18.50
C VAL A 363 13.60 4.26 18.83
N ILE A 364 12.66 4.14 19.77
CA ILE A 364 12.03 2.89 20.15
C ILE A 364 10.77 2.73 19.30
N VAL A 365 10.69 1.66 18.51
CA VAL A 365 9.55 1.40 17.61
C VAL A 365 8.71 0.24 18.14
N LEU A 366 7.39 0.49 18.23
CA LEU A 366 6.35 -0.43 18.68
C LEU A 366 5.45 -0.77 17.47
N PRO A 367 5.69 -1.87 16.77
CA PRO A 367 5.02 -2.18 15.49
C PRO A 367 3.56 -2.59 15.60
N SER A 368 3.09 -3.06 16.77
CA SER A 368 1.72 -3.52 17.06
C SER A 368 1.20 -4.67 16.19
N ASP A 369 2.03 -5.21 15.30
CA ASP A 369 1.68 -6.31 14.40
C ASP A 369 2.94 -7.00 13.90
N VAL A 370 2.90 -8.33 13.82
CA VAL A 370 4.01 -9.14 13.29
C VAL A 370 4.34 -8.76 11.84
N ASP A 371 3.32 -8.42 11.05
CA ASP A 371 3.49 -8.06 9.63
C ASP A 371 4.25 -6.74 9.44
N CYS A 372 4.33 -5.90 10.48
CA CYS A 372 5.09 -4.65 10.47
C CYS A 372 6.58 -4.85 10.80
N HIS A 373 6.98 -5.98 11.39
CA HIS A 373 8.36 -6.19 11.86
C HIS A 373 9.40 -6.06 10.74
N ALA A 374 9.10 -6.61 9.56
CA ALA A 374 9.99 -6.50 8.41
C ALA A 374 10.15 -5.05 7.92
N SER A 375 9.05 -4.31 7.84
CA SER A 375 9.05 -2.89 7.46
C SER A 375 9.83 -2.03 8.45
N VAL A 376 9.70 -2.29 9.77
CA VAL A 376 10.47 -1.61 10.81
C VAL A 376 11.96 -1.93 10.71
N ALA A 377 12.33 -3.21 10.47
CA ALA A 377 13.73 -3.60 10.31
C ALA A 377 14.39 -2.93 9.09
N LEU A 378 13.65 -2.81 7.99
CA LEU A 378 14.12 -2.10 6.80
C LEU A 378 14.22 -0.58 7.06
N ALA A 379 13.25 0.02 7.73
CA ALA A 379 13.29 1.42 8.12
C ALA A 379 14.50 1.71 9.03
N ALA A 380 14.76 0.83 10.01
CA ALA A 380 15.93 0.94 10.90
C ALA A 380 17.26 0.90 10.14
N HIS A 381 17.33 0.09 9.07
CA HIS A 381 18.49 0.06 8.20
C HIS A 381 18.66 1.38 7.43
N GLN A 382 17.57 1.94 6.91
CA GLN A 382 17.59 3.17 6.12
C GLN A 382 17.99 4.40 6.93
N VAL A 383 17.48 4.55 8.17
CA VAL A 383 17.77 5.74 9.00
C VAL A 383 19.14 5.68 9.71
N ARG A 384 19.88 4.59 9.56
CA ARG A 384 21.20 4.44 10.20
C ARG A 384 22.22 5.47 9.69
N SER A 385 22.14 5.83 8.41
CA SER A 385 22.98 6.87 7.81
C SER A 385 22.69 8.26 8.37
N ASP A 386 21.50 8.47 8.93
CA ASP A 386 21.09 9.73 9.55
C ASP A 386 21.59 9.84 11.02
N GLY A 387 22.37 8.87 11.49
CA GLY A 387 22.85 8.81 12.87
C GLY A 387 21.79 8.31 13.87
N ILE A 388 20.63 7.81 13.39
CA ILE A 388 19.55 7.31 14.24
C ILE A 388 19.71 5.81 14.50
N THR A 389 19.66 5.42 15.77
CA THR A 389 19.62 4.02 16.18
C THR A 389 18.21 3.61 16.54
N VAL A 390 17.64 2.66 15.81
CA VAL A 390 16.29 2.13 16.06
C VAL A 390 16.34 0.89 16.95
N HIS A 391 15.47 0.87 17.95
CA HIS A 391 15.25 -0.25 18.88
C HIS A 391 13.82 -0.74 18.71
N MET A 392 13.61 -1.89 18.09
CA MET A 392 12.27 -2.46 17.94
C MET A 392 11.93 -3.32 19.16
N ILE A 393 10.85 -2.99 19.86
CA ILE A 393 10.19 -3.91 20.80
C ILE A 393 9.16 -4.68 19.99
N GLY A 394 9.36 -5.98 19.79
CA GLY A 394 8.61 -6.83 18.88
C GLY A 394 7.18 -7.09 19.36
N THR A 395 6.39 -6.04 19.58
CA THR A 395 4.97 -6.13 19.92
C THR A 395 4.17 -6.69 18.75
N THR A 396 3.15 -7.46 19.06
CA THR A 396 2.35 -8.18 18.08
C THR A 396 0.88 -7.76 18.08
N ASN A 397 0.49 -6.87 18.97
CA ASN A 397 -0.84 -6.28 19.10
C ASN A 397 -0.77 -4.85 19.63
N THR A 398 -1.86 -4.11 19.46
CA THR A 398 -1.95 -2.69 19.83
C THR A 398 -1.93 -2.49 21.35
N LEU A 399 -2.50 -3.39 22.13
CA LEU A 399 -2.56 -3.26 23.59
C LEU A 399 -1.17 -3.40 24.20
N ALA A 400 -0.39 -4.41 23.79
CA ALA A 400 1.00 -4.58 24.22
C ALA A 400 1.86 -3.37 23.85
N SER A 401 1.61 -2.76 22.69
CA SER A 401 2.32 -1.52 22.29
C SER A 401 1.94 -0.33 23.14
N LEU A 402 0.66 -0.17 23.49
CA LEU A 402 0.21 0.90 24.38
C LEU A 402 0.72 0.72 25.82
N ALA A 403 0.69 -0.50 26.34
CA ALA A 403 1.27 -0.81 27.67
C ALA A 403 2.78 -0.46 27.71
N ALA A 404 3.53 -0.85 26.67
CA ALA A 404 4.92 -0.45 26.54
C ALA A 404 5.08 1.08 26.49
N LEU A 405 4.24 1.77 25.71
CA LEU A 405 4.30 3.22 25.57
C LEU A 405 3.91 3.95 26.87
N ALA A 406 2.97 3.41 27.63
CA ALA A 406 2.53 4.00 28.91
C ALA A 406 3.64 4.10 29.96
N VAL A 407 4.63 3.22 29.90
CA VAL A 407 5.80 3.22 30.82
C VAL A 407 7.05 3.86 30.18
N PHE A 408 6.94 4.43 28.98
CA PHE A 408 8.03 5.11 28.31
C PHE A 408 8.41 6.41 29.02
N ASP A 409 9.71 6.58 29.30
CA ASP A 409 10.28 7.80 29.86
C ASP A 409 11.48 8.22 29.01
N ALA A 410 11.33 9.30 28.24
CA ALA A 410 12.38 9.85 27.39
C ALA A 410 13.62 10.34 28.15
N THR A 411 13.53 10.55 29.47
CA THR A 411 14.61 11.02 30.33
C THR A 411 15.37 9.88 31.02
N ALA A 412 14.81 8.65 30.98
CA ALA A 412 15.45 7.49 31.58
C ALA A 412 16.61 6.96 30.73
N GLU A 413 17.49 6.18 31.33
CA GLU A 413 18.51 5.46 30.59
C GLU A 413 17.86 4.49 29.59
N LEU A 414 18.34 4.49 28.33
CA LEU A 414 17.78 3.70 27.24
C LEU A 414 17.64 2.22 27.59
N SER A 415 18.66 1.62 28.22
CA SER A 415 18.65 0.20 28.62
C SER A 415 17.53 -0.10 29.61
N LYS A 416 17.26 0.81 30.52
CA LYS A 416 16.18 0.72 31.50
C LYS A 416 14.81 0.89 30.81
N SER A 417 14.66 1.88 29.92
CA SER A 417 13.42 2.09 29.16
C SER A 417 13.07 0.87 28.33
N LEU A 418 14.03 0.32 27.56
CA LEU A 418 13.82 -0.89 26.76
C LEU A 418 13.35 -2.07 27.60
N LYS A 419 13.98 -2.27 28.78
CA LYS A 419 13.62 -3.36 29.68
C LYS A 419 12.18 -3.21 30.21
N VAL A 420 11.85 -2.06 30.78
CA VAL A 420 10.53 -1.81 31.39
C VAL A 420 9.43 -1.87 30.34
N MET A 421 9.65 -1.27 29.18
CA MET A 421 8.68 -1.31 28.06
C MET A 421 8.49 -2.74 27.54
N THR A 422 9.55 -3.54 27.47
CA THR A 422 9.45 -4.95 27.03
C THR A 422 8.68 -5.77 28.07
N GLU A 423 8.93 -5.58 29.35
CA GLU A 423 8.21 -6.27 30.44
C GLU A 423 6.71 -5.89 30.41
N ALA A 424 6.38 -4.60 30.25
CA ALA A 424 4.99 -4.15 30.14
C ALA A 424 4.29 -4.76 28.91
N ALA A 425 4.94 -4.77 27.75
CA ALA A 425 4.38 -5.42 26.56
C ALA A 425 4.12 -6.92 26.74
N GLN A 426 4.97 -7.62 27.49
CA GLN A 426 4.87 -9.06 27.71
C GLN A 426 3.82 -9.44 28.77
N SER A 427 3.54 -8.55 29.73
CA SER A 427 2.52 -8.79 30.76
C SER A 427 1.09 -8.57 30.26
N THR A 428 0.90 -7.84 29.18
CA THR A 428 -0.42 -7.53 28.64
C THR A 428 -0.98 -8.68 27.80
N ARG A 429 -2.07 -9.28 28.27
CA ARG A 429 -2.87 -10.24 27.50
C ARG A 429 -3.83 -9.49 26.60
N ASP A 430 -4.04 -9.97 25.36
CA ASP A 430 -4.90 -9.30 24.38
C ASP A 430 -6.17 -10.07 24.05
N GLY A 431 -7.24 -9.33 23.86
CA GLY A 431 -8.52 -9.79 23.35
C GLY A 431 -9.08 -8.82 22.32
N ALA A 432 -9.98 -9.30 21.48
CA ALA A 432 -10.63 -8.49 20.46
C ALA A 432 -12.05 -8.97 20.17
N VAL A 433 -12.89 -8.05 19.70
CA VAL A 433 -14.21 -8.38 19.14
C VAL A 433 -14.26 -7.89 17.71
N PHE A 434 -14.76 -8.71 16.81
CA PHE A 434 -15.02 -8.31 15.43
C PHE A 434 -16.26 -8.98 14.85
N VAL A 435 -16.73 -8.48 13.71
CA VAL A 435 -17.87 -9.05 12.99
C VAL A 435 -17.37 -9.78 11.76
N ALA A 436 -17.74 -11.05 11.61
CA ALA A 436 -17.33 -11.87 10.49
C ALA A 436 -17.84 -11.30 9.16
N VAL A 437 -16.94 -11.06 8.21
CA VAL A 437 -17.30 -10.56 6.87
C VAL A 437 -17.61 -11.69 5.87
N ARG A 438 -17.27 -12.93 6.23
CA ARG A 438 -17.50 -14.13 5.41
C ARG A 438 -17.61 -15.37 6.30
N SER A 439 -18.20 -16.43 5.77
CA SER A 439 -18.22 -17.73 6.45
C SER A 439 -16.83 -18.35 6.46
N SER A 440 -16.41 -18.87 7.61
CA SER A 440 -15.11 -19.54 7.80
C SER A 440 -15.19 -20.55 8.94
N MET A 441 -14.34 -21.57 8.88
CA MET A 441 -14.11 -22.47 10.01
C MET A 441 -13.04 -21.85 10.92
N THR A 442 -13.33 -21.76 12.21
CA THR A 442 -12.42 -21.23 13.25
C THR A 442 -12.19 -22.27 14.33
N ALA A 443 -11.31 -22.00 15.28
CA ALA A 443 -11.09 -22.86 16.44
C ALA A 443 -12.34 -22.98 17.32
N ALA A 444 -13.18 -21.95 17.38
CA ALA A 444 -14.45 -21.93 18.13
C ALA A 444 -15.63 -22.53 17.32
N GLY A 445 -15.43 -22.91 16.06
CA GLY A 445 -16.43 -23.53 15.18
C GLY A 445 -16.65 -22.77 13.86
N LEU A 446 -17.77 -23.11 13.18
CA LEU A 446 -18.18 -22.44 11.95
C LEU A 446 -18.78 -21.08 12.23
N CYS A 447 -18.24 -20.02 11.66
CA CYS A 447 -18.86 -18.70 11.64
C CYS A 447 -19.50 -18.39 10.30
N GLN A 448 -20.51 -17.54 10.30
CA GLN A 448 -21.18 -16.98 9.11
C GLN A 448 -20.92 -15.48 9.02
N ALA A 449 -21.09 -14.90 7.84
CA ALA A 449 -21.02 -13.46 7.68
C ALA A 449 -22.08 -12.78 8.56
N GLY A 450 -21.67 -11.82 9.38
CA GLY A 450 -22.50 -11.11 10.36
C GLY A 450 -22.40 -11.65 11.78
N ASP A 451 -21.81 -12.82 12.01
CA ASP A 451 -21.59 -13.32 13.37
C ASP A 451 -20.59 -12.46 14.12
N VAL A 452 -20.83 -12.24 15.41
CA VAL A 452 -19.91 -11.54 16.30
C VAL A 452 -18.95 -12.56 16.91
N ILE A 453 -17.66 -12.29 16.83
CA ILE A 453 -16.60 -13.20 17.25
C ILE A 453 -15.76 -12.53 18.34
N GLY A 454 -15.65 -13.19 19.48
CA GLY A 454 -14.70 -12.88 20.54
C GLY A 454 -13.41 -13.67 20.37
N VAL A 455 -12.27 -12.99 20.47
CA VAL A 455 -10.92 -13.57 20.33
C VAL A 455 -10.13 -13.25 21.59
N ILE A 456 -9.40 -14.24 22.09
CA ILE A 456 -8.44 -14.08 23.19
C ILE A 456 -7.10 -14.64 22.72
N GLU A 457 -6.02 -13.88 22.90
CA GLU A 457 -4.67 -14.25 22.48
C GLU A 457 -4.62 -14.76 21.03
N ARG A 458 -5.35 -14.09 20.12
CA ARG A 458 -5.49 -14.41 18.69
C ARG A 458 -6.22 -15.73 18.37
N VAL A 459 -6.78 -16.40 19.38
CA VAL A 459 -7.58 -17.60 19.18
C VAL A 459 -9.06 -17.24 19.30
N PRO A 460 -9.91 -17.53 18.28
CA PRO A 460 -11.35 -17.39 18.41
C PRO A 460 -11.86 -18.20 19.62
N HIS A 461 -12.42 -17.49 20.59
CA HIS A 461 -12.90 -18.06 21.85
C HIS A 461 -14.40 -18.33 21.80
N GLU A 462 -15.17 -17.38 21.26
CA GLU A 462 -16.63 -17.47 21.17
C GLU A 462 -17.13 -16.92 19.82
N ILE A 463 -18.21 -17.55 19.30
CA ILE A 463 -18.94 -17.10 18.11
C ILE A 463 -20.42 -17.00 18.48
N SER A 464 -21.06 -15.88 18.18
CA SER A 464 -22.48 -15.69 18.40
C SER A 464 -23.15 -14.97 17.23
N ASN A 465 -24.32 -15.45 16.83
CA ASN A 465 -25.21 -14.80 15.87
C ASN A 465 -26.33 -13.99 16.52
N VAL A 466 -26.40 -13.99 17.86
CA VAL A 466 -27.46 -13.32 18.65
C VAL A 466 -26.91 -12.36 19.70
N ALA A 467 -25.64 -12.48 20.11
CA ALA A 467 -25.04 -11.54 21.04
C ALA A 467 -24.82 -10.19 20.35
N SER A 468 -25.04 -9.10 21.09
CA SER A 468 -24.59 -7.79 20.64
C SER A 468 -23.05 -7.70 20.68
N ILE A 469 -22.49 -6.76 19.92
CA ILE A 469 -21.05 -6.48 19.94
C ILE A 469 -20.58 -6.14 21.37
N ASP A 470 -21.39 -5.37 22.12
CA ASP A 470 -21.08 -4.98 23.50
C ASP A 470 -21.17 -6.16 24.47
N ASP A 471 -22.14 -7.09 24.29
CA ASP A 471 -22.21 -8.30 25.11
C ASP A 471 -21.00 -9.21 24.87
N MET A 472 -20.60 -9.38 23.63
CA MET A 472 -19.40 -10.15 23.29
C MET A 472 -18.14 -9.53 23.91
N ALA A 473 -18.02 -8.19 23.92
CA ALA A 473 -16.89 -7.53 24.56
C ALA A 473 -16.83 -7.78 26.07
N VAL A 474 -18.00 -7.77 26.75
CA VAL A 474 -18.09 -8.15 28.17
C VAL A 474 -17.65 -9.59 28.39
N HIS A 475 -18.14 -10.55 27.59
CA HIS A 475 -17.74 -11.94 27.68
C HIS A 475 -16.22 -12.15 27.46
N VAL A 476 -15.61 -11.40 26.51
CA VAL A 476 -14.15 -11.45 26.32
C VAL A 476 -13.42 -10.93 27.56
N VAL A 477 -13.87 -9.81 28.15
CA VAL A 477 -13.27 -9.26 29.38
C VAL A 477 -13.40 -10.26 30.53
N GLU A 478 -14.60 -10.82 30.75
CA GLU A 478 -14.85 -11.81 31.80
C GLU A 478 -13.96 -13.03 31.66
N ALA A 479 -13.90 -13.62 30.45
CA ALA A 479 -13.07 -14.79 30.18
C ALA A 479 -11.56 -14.50 30.36
N MET A 480 -11.12 -13.27 30.07
CA MET A 480 -9.74 -12.87 30.32
C MET A 480 -9.46 -12.68 31.82
N LEU A 481 -10.40 -12.09 32.57
CA LEU A 481 -10.30 -11.88 34.03
C LEU A 481 -10.32 -13.20 34.83
N ASP A 482 -10.89 -14.28 34.30
CA ASP A 482 -10.83 -15.61 34.92
C ASP A 482 -9.39 -16.09 35.16
N SER A 483 -8.45 -15.59 34.37
CA SER A 483 -7.00 -15.84 34.53
C SER A 483 -6.29 -14.78 35.39
N GLY A 484 -7.04 -13.88 36.04
CA GLY A 484 -6.53 -12.78 36.87
C GLY A 484 -6.26 -11.49 36.08
N GLY A 485 -5.95 -10.42 36.79
CA GLY A 485 -5.63 -9.08 36.28
C GLY A 485 -6.32 -8.02 37.14
N ASP A 486 -5.67 -6.88 37.29
CA ASP A 486 -6.13 -5.77 38.12
C ASP A 486 -6.48 -4.53 37.27
N LEU A 487 -5.97 -4.46 36.03
CA LEU A 487 -6.20 -3.37 35.07
C LEU A 487 -6.72 -3.92 33.73
N VAL A 488 -7.82 -3.34 33.26
CA VAL A 488 -8.40 -3.66 31.94
C VAL A 488 -8.42 -2.40 31.08
N THR A 489 -7.71 -2.42 29.97
CA THR A 489 -7.74 -1.36 28.95
C THR A 489 -8.65 -1.79 27.80
N VAL A 490 -9.68 -1.00 27.49
CA VAL A 490 -10.57 -1.22 26.34
C VAL A 490 -10.40 -0.09 25.34
N ILE A 491 -10.02 -0.44 24.11
CA ILE A 491 -9.99 0.52 23.00
C ILE A 491 -11.24 0.34 22.17
N VAL A 492 -12.08 1.38 22.17
CA VAL A 492 -13.36 1.42 21.46
C VAL A 492 -13.17 1.90 20.04
N GLY A 493 -13.53 1.05 19.06
CA GLY A 493 -13.49 1.33 17.63
C GLY A 493 -14.85 1.72 17.06
N GLN A 494 -14.93 1.73 15.73
CA GLN A 494 -16.20 1.93 15.04
C GLN A 494 -17.14 0.74 15.30
N GLY A 495 -18.39 1.06 15.66
CA GLY A 495 -19.39 0.06 16.04
C GLY A 495 -19.39 -0.33 17.52
N GLY A 496 -18.38 0.09 18.29
CA GLY A 496 -18.38 -0.03 19.75
C GLY A 496 -18.98 1.18 20.45
N ASN A 497 -19.31 1.04 21.74
CA ASN A 497 -19.94 2.05 22.57
C ASN A 497 -19.08 2.33 23.81
N ASP A 498 -18.78 3.60 24.08
CA ASP A 498 -17.96 4.03 25.22
C ASP A 498 -18.63 3.70 26.58
N SER A 499 -19.97 3.54 26.62
CA SER A 499 -20.71 3.16 27.83
C SER A 499 -20.39 1.74 28.33
N ILE A 500 -19.62 0.95 27.60
CA ILE A 500 -19.14 -0.37 28.03
C ILE A 500 -18.36 -0.26 29.35
N GLY A 501 -17.66 0.85 29.58
CA GLY A 501 -16.90 1.09 30.80
C GLY A 501 -17.74 1.13 32.04
N ASP A 502 -18.91 1.80 31.98
CA ASP A 502 -19.86 1.88 33.11
C ASP A 502 -20.39 0.49 33.48
N ARG A 503 -20.68 -0.33 32.47
CA ARG A 503 -21.18 -1.70 32.66
C ARG A 503 -20.09 -2.58 33.30
N LEU A 504 -18.89 -2.57 32.76
CA LEU A 504 -17.78 -3.37 33.29
C LEU A 504 -17.41 -2.98 34.72
N ALA A 505 -17.37 -1.68 35.02
CA ALA A 505 -17.08 -1.19 36.37
C ALA A 505 -18.17 -1.57 37.39
N ALA A 506 -19.44 -1.64 36.96
CA ALA A 506 -20.53 -2.08 37.82
C ALA A 506 -20.46 -3.58 38.14
N ASP A 507 -20.05 -4.40 37.14
CA ASP A 507 -19.99 -5.86 37.29
C ASP A 507 -18.69 -6.31 38.01
N HIS A 508 -17.61 -5.50 37.96
CA HIS A 508 -16.28 -5.82 38.52
C HIS A 508 -15.72 -4.68 39.41
N PRO A 509 -16.30 -4.41 40.60
CA PRO A 509 -15.92 -3.24 41.43
C PRO A 509 -14.49 -3.25 41.99
N GLY A 510 -13.73 -4.30 41.77
CA GLY A 510 -12.32 -4.43 42.20
C GLY A 510 -11.28 -4.30 41.08
N ILE A 511 -11.70 -4.02 39.87
CA ILE A 511 -10.85 -3.92 38.71
C ILE A 511 -10.81 -2.46 38.23
N ASP A 512 -9.63 -1.99 37.85
CA ASP A 512 -9.47 -0.68 37.22
C ASP A 512 -9.71 -0.77 35.69
N PHE A 513 -10.61 0.07 35.17
CA PHE A 513 -10.95 0.13 33.76
C PHE A 513 -10.48 1.41 33.11
N SER A 514 -9.70 1.29 32.02
CA SER A 514 -9.31 2.39 31.14
C SER A 514 -10.02 2.26 29.80
N ILE A 515 -10.96 3.15 29.52
CA ILE A 515 -11.73 3.15 28.26
C ILE A 515 -11.18 4.23 27.34
N LEU A 516 -10.66 3.83 26.19
CA LEU A 516 -10.00 4.70 25.23
C LEU A 516 -10.74 4.69 23.89
N ARG A 517 -10.95 5.84 23.29
CA ARG A 517 -11.54 5.94 21.95
C ARG A 517 -10.44 5.86 20.89
N GLY A 518 -10.36 4.70 20.19
CA GLY A 518 -9.35 4.45 19.17
C GLY A 518 -9.78 4.80 17.76
N ASP A 519 -11.09 4.73 17.48
CA ASP A 519 -11.71 4.94 16.15
C ASP A 519 -11.23 3.96 15.05
N GLN A 520 -10.63 2.83 15.43
CA GLN A 520 -10.27 1.75 14.49
C GLN A 520 -11.52 1.15 13.85
N THR A 521 -11.39 0.72 12.58
CA THR A 521 -12.49 0.15 11.80
C THR A 521 -12.50 -1.37 11.79
N SER A 522 -11.34 -1.99 12.02
CA SER A 522 -11.18 -3.45 11.97
C SER A 522 -11.81 -4.18 13.15
N HIS A 523 -11.84 -3.54 14.31
CA HIS A 523 -12.33 -4.13 15.57
C HIS A 523 -13.18 -3.12 16.34
N PRO A 524 -14.47 -3.41 16.61
CA PRO A 524 -15.28 -2.59 17.52
C PRO A 524 -14.68 -2.45 18.93
N TYR A 525 -13.99 -3.50 19.39
CA TYR A 525 -13.29 -3.49 20.68
C TYR A 525 -11.97 -4.23 20.60
N LEU A 526 -10.94 -3.64 21.20
CA LEU A 526 -9.70 -4.31 21.59
C LEU A 526 -9.62 -4.25 23.11
N VAL A 527 -9.20 -5.35 23.74
CA VAL A 527 -9.18 -5.52 25.20
C VAL A 527 -7.78 -5.94 25.62
N GLY A 528 -7.21 -5.24 26.58
CA GLY A 528 -5.97 -5.61 27.26
C GLY A 528 -6.21 -5.88 28.73
N VAL A 529 -5.63 -6.93 29.29
CA VAL A 529 -5.70 -7.26 30.72
C VAL A 529 -4.27 -7.41 31.25
N GLU A 530 -3.99 -6.68 32.33
CA GLU A 530 -2.70 -6.67 33.04
C GLU A 530 -2.84 -7.09 34.50
#